data_967ea72857f4f93f1432387d12413ed1
#
_entry.id   967ea72857f4f93f1432387d12413ed1
#
_cell.length_a   1.000
_cell.length_b   1.000
_cell.length_c   1.000
_cell.angle_alpha   90.00
_cell.angle_beta   90.00
_cell.angle_gamma   90.00
#
_symmetry.space_group_name_H-M   'P 1'
#
loop_
_entity.id
_entity.type
_entity.pdbx_description
1 polymer ?
#
loop_
_entity_poly.entity_id
_entity_poly.type
_entity_poly.pdbx_seq_one_letter_code
_entity_poly.pdbx_strand_id
1 'polypeptide(L)'
;SRGLGDVYKRQVYTYAVLHGFKGISFLAKLCIYLFFGLLLIVLLIGGQGKFIIENGFQSLGKMLQNFIELSTFTDPGRTSNFPQDWTIYYWAYWMVWSVAAPFFIGNISRGRTIKQTILGGYVFGVGSTIVSFVVLGNYGLGLQVSEKTDFISQYVADGDLYGLILNIIDTMPMANVILVITVLCMIAFYATSFDSIAYTAACYSYKKLGENEHPHKLIELLWCLLLIVLPIALVFSESSMNNIQSISIISAFPIGMITVSYTHLRA
;
A
#
# COMPACT_ATOMS: atom_id res chain seq x y z
N SER A 1 24.77 -2.07 6.74
CA SER A 1 23.55 -2.27 7.58
C SER A 1 22.33 -2.82 6.83
N ARG A 2 22.41 -3.06 5.49
CA ARG A 2 21.29 -3.61 4.69
C ARG A 2 20.93 -5.05 5.06
N GLY A 3 21.87 -5.85 5.58
CA GLY A 3 21.63 -7.27 5.90
C GLY A 3 20.82 -7.53 7.16
N LEU A 4 20.83 -6.63 8.15
CA LEU A 4 20.11 -6.86 9.42
C LEU A 4 18.59 -6.73 9.24
N GLY A 5 18.14 -5.78 8.41
CA GLY A 5 16.72 -5.59 8.10
C GLY A 5 16.08 -6.81 7.44
N ASP A 6 16.83 -7.51 6.59
CA ASP A 6 16.32 -8.69 5.87
C ASP A 6 16.26 -9.94 6.77
N VAL A 7 17.12 -10.05 7.78
CA VAL A 7 17.05 -11.14 8.77
C VAL A 7 15.85 -10.96 9.69
N TYR A 8 15.57 -9.73 10.16
CA TYR A 8 14.39 -9.45 10.96
C TYR A 8 13.08 -9.64 10.18
N LYS A 9 13.05 -9.24 8.91
CA LYS A 9 11.89 -9.50 8.02
C LYS A 9 11.61 -11.00 7.93
N ARG A 10 12.64 -11.84 7.79
CA ARG A 10 12.48 -13.31 7.73
C ARG A 10 11.95 -13.90 9.04
N GLN A 11 12.38 -13.42 10.20
CA GLN A 11 11.93 -13.94 11.50
C GLN A 11 10.47 -13.61 11.79
N VAL A 12 10.02 -12.36 11.55
CA VAL A 12 8.62 -11.95 11.71
C VAL A 12 7.73 -12.73 10.75
N TYR A 13 8.19 -12.94 9.53
CA TYR A 13 7.50 -13.68 8.49
C TYR A 13 7.31 -15.16 8.86
N THR A 14 8.37 -15.81 9.30
CA THR A 14 8.34 -17.22 9.75
C THR A 14 7.41 -17.40 10.94
N TYR A 15 7.38 -16.44 11.86
CA TYR A 15 6.50 -16.46 13.01
C TYR A 15 5.03 -16.33 12.63
N ALA A 16 4.67 -15.42 11.72
CA ALA A 16 3.31 -15.23 11.24
C ALA A 16 2.79 -16.49 10.51
N VAL A 17 3.57 -17.06 9.61
CA VAL A 17 3.23 -18.29 8.88
C VAL A 17 3.05 -19.49 9.81
N LEU A 18 3.87 -19.63 10.86
CA LEU A 18 3.77 -20.74 11.81
C LEU A 18 2.53 -20.66 12.71
N HIS A 19 1.99 -19.48 12.96
CA HIS A 19 0.82 -19.28 13.83
C HIS A 19 -0.52 -19.24 13.10
N GLY A 20 -0.51 -19.26 11.76
CA GLY A 20 -1.72 -19.32 10.92
C GLY A 20 -2.65 -18.11 11.07
N PHE A 21 -3.95 -18.26 10.82
CA PHE A 21 -4.95 -17.18 10.84
C PHE A 21 -4.98 -16.32 12.10
N LYS A 22 -4.65 -16.87 13.27
CA LYS A 22 -4.58 -16.08 14.52
C LYS A 22 -3.40 -15.12 14.52
N GLY A 23 -2.27 -15.52 13.92
CA GLY A 23 -1.10 -14.68 13.75
C GLY A 23 -1.34 -13.52 12.80
N ILE A 24 -1.99 -13.78 11.65
CA ILE A 24 -2.37 -12.76 10.66
C ILE A 24 -3.30 -11.72 11.29
N SER A 25 -4.33 -12.18 11.99
CA SER A 25 -5.29 -11.27 12.65
C SER A 25 -4.64 -10.39 13.73
N PHE A 26 -3.68 -10.92 14.49
CA PHE A 26 -2.92 -10.15 15.47
C PHE A 26 -2.04 -9.11 14.80
N LEU A 27 -1.30 -9.51 13.76
CA LEU A 27 -0.42 -8.62 13.01
C LEU A 27 -1.21 -7.49 12.32
N ALA A 28 -2.37 -7.80 11.75
CA ALA A 28 -3.25 -6.81 11.15
C ALA A 28 -3.77 -5.79 12.18
N LYS A 29 -4.16 -6.23 13.37
CA LYS A 29 -4.55 -5.31 14.45
C LYS A 29 -3.41 -4.43 14.90
N LEU A 30 -2.22 -5.01 15.10
CA LEU A 30 -1.03 -4.26 15.45
C LEU A 30 -0.71 -3.19 14.41
N CYS A 31 -0.77 -3.56 13.13
CA CYS A 31 -0.59 -2.65 12.00
C CYS A 31 -1.53 -1.45 12.06
N ILE A 32 -2.83 -1.69 12.29
CA ILE A 32 -3.84 -0.64 12.40
C ILE A 32 -3.52 0.30 13.58
N TYR A 33 -3.22 -0.25 14.75
CA TYR A 33 -2.91 0.58 15.93
C TYR A 33 -1.64 1.40 15.75
N LEU A 34 -0.58 0.81 15.21
CA LEU A 34 0.67 1.52 14.92
C LEU A 34 0.43 2.65 13.91
N PHE A 35 -0.31 2.37 12.85
CA PHE A 35 -0.57 3.34 11.79
C PHE A 35 -1.41 4.52 12.27
N PHE A 36 -2.56 4.26 12.91
CA PHE A 36 -3.37 5.34 13.45
C PHE A 36 -2.68 6.07 14.60
N GLY A 37 -1.89 5.37 15.42
CA GLY A 37 -1.00 5.97 16.40
C GLY A 37 -0.01 6.94 15.78
N LEU A 38 0.64 6.54 14.68
CA LEU A 38 1.54 7.41 13.92
C LEU A 38 0.82 8.65 13.39
N LEU A 39 -0.36 8.49 12.79
CA LEU A 39 -1.15 9.62 12.29
C LEU A 39 -1.53 10.60 13.40
N LEU A 40 -1.91 10.11 14.57
CA LEU A 40 -2.22 10.94 15.73
C LEU A 40 -0.98 11.69 16.25
N ILE A 41 0.17 11.03 16.31
CA ILE A 41 1.43 11.67 16.70
C ILE A 41 1.76 12.81 15.74
N VAL A 42 1.71 12.57 14.44
CA VAL A 42 1.99 13.60 13.43
C VAL A 42 1.01 14.77 13.55
N LEU A 43 -0.28 14.49 13.70
CA LEU A 43 -1.31 15.52 13.81
C LEU A 43 -1.16 16.38 15.06
N LEU A 44 -0.88 15.77 16.23
CA LEU A 44 -0.90 16.45 17.52
C LEU A 44 0.46 17.06 17.89
N ILE A 45 1.56 16.38 17.54
CA ILE A 45 2.90 16.74 18.00
C ILE A 45 3.73 17.39 16.88
N GLY A 46 3.42 17.13 15.61
CA GLY A 46 4.18 17.62 14.45
C GLY A 46 4.19 19.15 14.27
N GLY A 47 3.37 19.90 15.00
CA GLY A 47 3.35 21.36 14.95
C GLY A 47 2.64 21.97 13.73
N GLN A 48 2.09 21.15 12.84
CA GLN A 48 1.33 21.57 11.65
C GLN A 48 -0.17 21.23 11.74
N GLY A 49 -0.68 20.87 12.92
CA GLY A 49 -2.03 20.32 13.09
C GLY A 49 -3.14 21.24 12.54
N LYS A 50 -3.02 22.56 12.75
CA LYS A 50 -3.98 23.54 12.21
C LYS A 50 -3.99 23.51 10.67
N PHE A 51 -2.83 23.58 10.04
CA PHE A 51 -2.71 23.54 8.58
C PHE A 51 -3.24 22.21 8.01
N ILE A 52 -2.91 21.08 8.66
CA ILE A 52 -3.37 19.75 8.25
C ILE A 52 -4.90 19.69 8.22
N ILE A 53 -5.56 20.18 9.25
CA ILE A 53 -7.02 20.16 9.35
C ILE A 53 -7.65 21.10 8.31
N GLU A 54 -7.23 22.36 8.27
CA GLU A 54 -7.81 23.37 7.38
C GLU A 54 -7.61 23.00 5.91
N ASN A 55 -6.38 22.65 5.51
CA ASN A 55 -6.10 22.27 4.13
C ASN A 55 -6.71 20.90 3.78
N GLY A 56 -6.81 19.98 4.74
CA GLY A 56 -7.48 18.70 4.56
C GLY A 56 -8.96 18.86 4.18
N PHE A 57 -9.71 19.65 4.91
CA PHE A 57 -11.11 19.94 4.57
C PHE A 57 -11.24 20.67 3.23
N GLN A 58 -10.39 21.64 2.96
CA GLN A 58 -10.39 22.38 1.70
C GLN A 58 -10.08 21.45 0.52
N SER A 59 -9.09 20.56 0.67
CA SER A 59 -8.68 19.61 -0.36
C SER A 59 -9.78 18.60 -0.66
N LEU A 60 -10.49 18.09 0.36
CA LEU A 60 -11.65 17.22 0.19
C LEU A 60 -12.76 17.92 -0.60
N GLY A 61 -13.08 19.16 -0.24
CA GLY A 61 -14.08 19.95 -0.96
C GLY A 61 -13.71 20.13 -2.43
N LYS A 62 -12.46 20.49 -2.72
CA LYS A 62 -11.96 20.65 -4.10
C LYS A 62 -11.95 19.33 -4.87
N MET A 63 -11.56 18.23 -4.22
CA MET A 63 -11.57 16.90 -4.84
C MET A 63 -12.98 16.48 -5.25
N LEU A 64 -13.99 16.70 -4.39
CA LEU A 64 -15.37 16.38 -4.71
C LEU A 64 -15.93 17.27 -5.80
N GLN A 65 -15.65 18.58 -5.74
CA GLN A 65 -16.12 19.55 -6.74
C GLN A 65 -15.53 19.28 -8.13
N ASN A 66 -14.24 18.93 -8.21
CA ASN A 66 -13.53 18.74 -9.47
C ASN A 66 -13.30 17.26 -9.79
N PHE A 67 -14.11 16.36 -9.21
CA PHE A 67 -13.90 14.91 -9.29
C PHE A 67 -13.76 14.41 -10.74
N ILE A 68 -14.66 14.86 -11.64
CA ILE A 68 -14.65 14.42 -13.04
C ILE A 68 -13.37 14.92 -13.74
N GLU A 69 -13.05 16.19 -13.58
CA GLU A 69 -11.86 16.80 -14.19
C GLU A 69 -10.58 16.09 -13.73
N LEU A 70 -10.42 15.90 -12.42
CA LEU A 70 -9.25 15.22 -11.85
C LEU A 70 -9.15 13.74 -12.28
N SER A 71 -10.30 13.06 -12.41
CA SER A 71 -10.34 11.64 -12.80
C SER A 71 -10.06 11.42 -14.28
N THR A 72 -10.36 12.40 -15.12
CA THR A 72 -10.16 12.33 -16.58
C THR A 72 -8.94 13.09 -17.08
N PHE A 73 -8.18 13.70 -16.17
CA PHE A 73 -6.96 14.43 -16.51
C PHE A 73 -5.88 13.46 -17.05
N THR A 74 -5.44 13.71 -18.29
CA THR A 74 -4.47 12.86 -19.01
C THR A 74 -3.13 13.55 -19.28
N ASP A 75 -2.99 14.83 -18.90
CA ASP A 75 -1.81 15.66 -19.18
C ASP A 75 -1.33 15.55 -20.64
N PRO A 76 -2.14 15.95 -21.63
CA PRO A 76 -1.80 15.82 -23.04
C PRO A 76 -0.54 16.63 -23.41
N GLY A 77 -0.26 17.70 -22.68
CA GLY A 77 0.92 18.53 -22.86
C GLY A 77 2.19 17.96 -22.22
N ARG A 78 2.10 16.84 -21.50
CA ARG A 78 3.23 16.22 -20.78
C ARG A 78 3.98 17.20 -19.87
N THR A 79 3.26 18.06 -19.19
CA THR A 79 3.82 19.09 -18.32
C THR A 79 4.29 18.55 -16.99
N SER A 80 3.58 17.57 -16.42
CA SER A 80 3.91 16.97 -15.14
C SER A 80 4.24 15.48 -15.22
N ASN A 81 3.81 14.79 -16.28
CA ASN A 81 3.80 13.33 -16.42
C ASN A 81 3.05 12.58 -15.29
N PHE A 82 2.39 13.30 -14.39
CA PHE A 82 1.71 12.71 -13.23
C PHE A 82 0.71 11.60 -13.58
N PRO A 83 -0.18 11.74 -14.58
CA PRO A 83 -1.08 10.67 -14.95
C PRO A 83 -0.36 9.41 -15.44
N GLN A 84 0.76 9.56 -16.14
CA GLN A 84 1.55 8.45 -16.67
C GLN A 84 2.25 7.69 -15.56
N ASP A 85 2.83 8.41 -14.61
CA ASP A 85 3.63 7.83 -13.53
C ASP A 85 2.73 7.23 -12.43
N TRP A 86 1.57 7.84 -12.18
CA TRP A 86 0.72 7.48 -11.05
C TRP A 86 -0.66 6.93 -11.44
N THR A 87 -1.44 7.65 -12.25
CA THR A 87 -2.82 7.26 -12.56
C THR A 87 -2.85 5.95 -13.35
N ILE A 88 -2.09 5.87 -14.43
CA ILE A 88 -1.99 4.66 -15.26
C ILE A 88 -1.42 3.48 -14.47
N TYR A 89 -0.38 3.74 -13.67
CA TYR A 89 0.21 2.72 -12.82
C TYR A 89 -0.79 2.14 -11.81
N TYR A 90 -1.55 2.99 -11.10
CA TYR A 90 -2.53 2.51 -10.13
C TYR A 90 -3.69 1.76 -10.78
N TRP A 91 -4.18 2.17 -11.94
CA TRP A 91 -5.17 1.42 -12.69
C TRP A 91 -4.64 0.04 -13.10
N ALA A 92 -3.44 -0.03 -13.64
CA ALA A 92 -2.78 -1.27 -14.01
C ALA A 92 -2.54 -2.19 -12.81
N TYR A 93 -2.07 -1.64 -11.69
CA TYR A 93 -1.84 -2.36 -10.45
C TYR A 93 -3.12 -3.03 -9.92
N TRP A 94 -4.24 -2.29 -9.88
CA TRP A 94 -5.51 -2.85 -9.45
C TRP A 94 -6.07 -3.89 -10.42
N MET A 95 -5.78 -3.76 -11.70
CA MET A 95 -6.15 -4.75 -12.71
C MET A 95 -5.42 -6.08 -12.49
N VAL A 96 -4.14 -6.05 -12.17
CA VAL A 96 -3.36 -7.23 -11.78
C VAL A 96 -3.91 -7.85 -10.49
N TRP A 97 -4.27 -7.03 -9.51
CA TRP A 97 -4.87 -7.46 -8.24
C TRP A 97 -6.24 -8.14 -8.42
N SER A 98 -6.96 -7.87 -9.49
CA SER A 98 -8.28 -8.46 -9.76
C SER A 98 -8.27 -10.00 -9.83
N VAL A 99 -7.12 -10.61 -10.03
CA VAL A 99 -6.96 -12.07 -10.01
C VAL A 99 -7.00 -12.64 -8.60
N ALA A 100 -6.35 -11.97 -7.64
CA ALA A 100 -6.20 -12.46 -6.26
C ALA A 100 -7.29 -11.90 -5.31
N ALA A 101 -7.70 -10.66 -5.51
CA ALA A 101 -8.60 -9.95 -4.62
C ALA A 101 -9.98 -10.63 -4.42
N PRO A 102 -10.67 -11.17 -5.44
CA PRO A 102 -11.98 -11.79 -5.25
C PRO A 102 -11.93 -12.99 -4.32
N PHE A 103 -10.90 -13.83 -4.45
CA PHE A 103 -10.72 -14.99 -3.58
C PHE A 103 -10.45 -14.57 -2.13
N PHE A 104 -9.56 -13.62 -1.94
CA PHE A 104 -9.23 -13.09 -0.63
C PHE A 104 -10.45 -12.45 0.03
N ILE A 105 -11.13 -11.54 -0.68
CA ILE A 105 -12.35 -10.86 -0.20
C ILE A 105 -13.44 -11.87 0.12
N GLY A 106 -13.66 -12.88 -0.72
CA GLY A 106 -14.62 -13.95 -0.49
C GLY A 106 -14.37 -14.68 0.83
N ASN A 107 -13.12 -14.96 1.14
CA ASN A 107 -12.75 -15.65 2.37
C ASN A 107 -12.96 -14.79 3.63
N ILE A 108 -12.59 -13.52 3.61
CA ILE A 108 -12.71 -12.64 4.78
C ILE A 108 -14.10 -12.08 4.99
N SER A 109 -14.98 -12.14 3.97
CA SER A 109 -16.35 -11.60 4.03
C SER A 109 -17.42 -12.64 4.44
N ARG A 110 -17.02 -13.82 4.88
CA ARG A 110 -17.95 -14.86 5.32
C ARG A 110 -18.92 -14.32 6.39
N GLY A 111 -20.22 -14.62 6.19
CA GLY A 111 -21.29 -14.15 7.08
C GLY A 111 -21.73 -12.70 6.86
N ARG A 112 -21.18 -11.99 5.84
CA ARG A 112 -21.59 -10.64 5.47
C ARG A 112 -22.32 -10.65 4.13
N THR A 113 -23.22 -9.71 3.94
CA THR A 113 -23.86 -9.49 2.65
C THR A 113 -22.89 -8.79 1.69
N ILE A 114 -23.09 -8.96 0.38
CA ILE A 114 -22.30 -8.27 -0.67
C ILE A 114 -22.33 -6.76 -0.44
N LYS A 115 -23.51 -6.20 -0.12
CA LYS A 115 -23.65 -4.77 0.19
C LYS A 115 -22.76 -4.35 1.38
N GLN A 116 -22.76 -5.11 2.48
CA GLN A 116 -21.93 -4.81 3.64
C GLN A 116 -20.43 -4.89 3.32
N THR A 117 -20.03 -5.85 2.51
CA THR A 117 -18.64 -6.03 2.10
C THR A 117 -18.18 -4.85 1.23
N ILE A 118 -18.98 -4.46 0.23
CA ILE A 118 -18.65 -3.33 -0.65
C ILE A 118 -18.60 -2.03 0.13
N LEU A 119 -19.66 -1.71 0.89
CA LEU A 119 -19.70 -0.46 1.68
C LEU A 119 -18.58 -0.42 2.73
N GLY A 120 -18.28 -1.55 3.39
CA GLY A 120 -17.16 -1.63 4.33
C GLY A 120 -15.82 -1.36 3.64
N GLY A 121 -15.58 -1.95 2.47
CA GLY A 121 -14.37 -1.69 1.67
C GLY A 121 -14.24 -0.22 1.28
N TYR A 122 -15.31 0.40 0.80
CA TYR A 122 -15.27 1.82 0.44
C TYR A 122 -15.09 2.72 1.67
N VAL A 123 -15.91 2.57 2.70
CA VAL A 123 -15.87 3.47 3.86
C VAL A 123 -14.53 3.36 4.61
N PHE A 124 -14.10 2.14 4.93
CA PHE A 124 -12.87 1.97 5.70
C PHE A 124 -11.61 2.06 4.83
N GLY A 125 -11.62 1.52 3.61
CA GLY A 125 -10.48 1.59 2.70
C GLY A 125 -10.22 3.00 2.20
N VAL A 126 -11.21 3.61 1.55
CA VAL A 126 -11.08 5.00 1.03
C VAL A 126 -10.92 5.99 2.19
N GLY A 127 -11.70 5.82 3.27
CA GLY A 127 -11.62 6.70 4.43
C GLY A 127 -10.24 6.70 5.08
N SER A 128 -9.65 5.53 5.32
CA SER A 128 -8.29 5.44 5.88
C SER A 128 -7.23 6.05 4.96
N THR A 129 -7.37 5.83 3.65
CA THR A 129 -6.48 6.43 2.65
C THR A 129 -6.57 7.95 2.67
N ILE A 130 -7.78 8.52 2.64
CA ILE A 130 -7.97 9.97 2.72
C ILE A 130 -7.34 10.54 4.01
N VAL A 131 -7.61 9.93 5.17
CA VAL A 131 -7.04 10.39 6.44
C VAL A 131 -5.51 10.35 6.41
N SER A 132 -4.91 9.29 5.87
CA SER A 132 -3.44 9.19 5.78
C SER A 132 -2.84 10.25 4.86
N PHE A 133 -3.42 10.46 3.69
CA PHE A 133 -2.96 11.51 2.77
C PHE A 133 -3.16 12.92 3.35
N VAL A 134 -4.28 13.16 4.03
CA VAL A 134 -4.53 14.44 4.69
C VAL A 134 -3.49 14.69 5.79
N VAL A 135 -3.21 13.71 6.63
CA VAL A 135 -2.29 13.93 7.77
C VAL A 135 -0.84 13.97 7.31
N LEU A 136 -0.38 12.93 6.62
CA LEU A 136 1.05 12.81 6.26
C LEU A 136 1.42 13.77 5.12
N GLY A 137 0.59 13.88 4.09
CA GLY A 137 0.84 14.75 2.95
C GLY A 137 0.82 16.22 3.33
N ASN A 138 -0.18 16.64 4.12
CA ASN A 138 -0.25 18.04 4.55
C ASN A 138 0.77 18.39 5.63
N TYR A 139 1.35 17.43 6.34
CA TYR A 139 2.45 17.72 7.23
C TYR A 139 3.67 18.26 6.45
N GLY A 140 4.13 17.53 5.44
CA GLY A 140 5.25 17.95 4.60
C GLY A 140 4.91 19.24 3.81
N LEU A 141 3.71 19.33 3.25
CA LEU A 141 3.24 20.51 2.54
C LEU A 141 3.18 21.74 3.45
N GLY A 142 2.73 21.59 4.69
CA GLY A 142 2.68 22.68 5.67
C GLY A 142 4.06 23.23 6.02
N LEU A 143 5.06 22.38 6.10
CA LEU A 143 6.46 22.80 6.29
C LEU A 143 7.01 23.55 5.08
N GLN A 144 6.73 23.07 3.87
CA GLN A 144 7.13 23.72 2.61
C GLN A 144 6.47 25.09 2.48
N VAL A 145 5.16 25.21 2.69
CA VAL A 145 4.40 26.48 2.55
C VAL A 145 4.78 27.48 3.63
N SER A 146 5.16 27.03 4.82
CA SER A 146 5.62 27.91 5.90
C SER A 146 7.09 28.33 5.74
N GLU A 147 7.74 27.99 4.62
CA GLU A 147 9.14 28.30 4.31
C GLU A 147 10.15 27.82 5.37
N LYS A 148 9.73 26.87 6.20
CA LYS A 148 10.61 26.26 7.22
C LYS A 148 11.67 25.35 6.59
N THR A 149 11.33 24.72 5.48
CA THR A 149 12.18 23.79 4.73
C THR A 149 11.80 23.82 3.25
N ASP A 150 12.79 23.73 2.37
CA ASP A 150 12.57 23.64 0.92
C ASP A 150 12.79 22.20 0.43
N PHE A 151 11.77 21.37 0.61
CA PHE A 151 11.78 19.98 0.19
C PHE A 151 11.71 19.80 -1.33
N ILE A 152 11.07 20.74 -2.03
CA ILE A 152 10.94 20.67 -3.49
C ILE A 152 12.29 20.81 -4.15
N SER A 153 13.07 21.82 -3.76
CA SER A 153 14.42 22.03 -4.32
C SER A 153 15.35 20.86 -3.98
N GLN A 154 15.26 20.27 -2.79
CA GLN A 154 16.02 19.08 -2.41
C GLN A 154 15.69 17.91 -3.33
N TYR A 155 14.40 17.61 -3.53
CA TYR A 155 13.99 16.50 -4.38
C TYR A 155 14.35 16.68 -5.84
N VAL A 156 14.26 17.93 -6.36
CA VAL A 156 14.63 18.24 -7.75
C VAL A 156 16.15 18.11 -7.96
N ALA A 157 16.96 18.43 -6.93
CA ALA A 157 18.42 18.33 -7.02
C ALA A 157 18.93 16.88 -6.96
N ASP A 158 18.39 16.07 -6.06
CA ASP A 158 18.95 14.75 -5.73
C ASP A 158 18.14 13.59 -6.30
N GLY A 159 16.84 13.77 -6.59
CA GLY A 159 15.92 12.71 -7.00
C GLY A 159 15.70 11.62 -5.92
N ASP A 160 16.21 11.83 -4.70
CA ASP A 160 16.16 10.87 -3.62
C ASP A 160 14.89 11.04 -2.77
N LEU A 161 13.84 10.30 -3.16
CA LEU A 161 12.57 10.25 -2.41
C LEU A 161 12.75 9.73 -0.98
N TYR A 162 13.64 8.78 -0.76
CA TYR A 162 13.84 8.19 0.56
C TYR A 162 14.57 9.14 1.50
N GLY A 163 15.58 9.85 1.02
CA GLY A 163 16.25 10.91 1.75
C GLY A 163 15.29 12.04 2.10
N LEU A 164 14.41 12.42 1.18
CA LEU A 164 13.37 13.41 1.43
C LEU A 164 12.42 13.00 2.57
N ILE A 165 11.95 11.75 2.59
CA ILE A 165 11.08 11.24 3.66
C ILE A 165 11.81 11.28 5.00
N LEU A 166 13.08 10.90 5.05
CA LEU A 166 13.89 10.99 6.27
C LEU A 166 14.02 12.44 6.76
N ASN A 167 14.30 13.38 5.85
CA ASN A 167 14.38 14.80 6.17
C ASN A 167 13.06 15.36 6.72
N ILE A 168 11.90 14.90 6.19
CA ILE A 168 10.59 15.27 6.73
C ILE A 168 10.41 14.72 8.15
N ILE A 169 10.81 13.48 8.42
CA ILE A 169 10.74 12.87 9.74
C ILE A 169 11.66 13.60 10.73
N ASP A 170 12.84 14.01 10.30
CA ASP A 170 13.81 14.73 11.16
C ASP A 170 13.31 16.12 11.61
N THR A 171 12.34 16.70 10.92
CA THR A 171 11.69 17.95 11.39
C THR A 171 10.76 17.73 12.58
N MET A 172 10.41 16.50 12.90
CA MET A 172 9.47 16.20 13.99
C MET A 172 10.16 16.15 15.35
N PRO A 173 9.47 16.58 16.41
CA PRO A 173 9.91 16.30 17.78
C PRO A 173 10.06 14.78 17.96
N MET A 174 11.15 14.32 18.58
CA MET A 174 11.40 12.90 18.80
C MET A 174 11.54 12.08 17.48
N ALA A 175 12.19 12.64 16.44
CA ALA A 175 12.35 12.05 15.12
C ALA A 175 12.77 10.58 15.14
N ASN A 176 13.74 10.20 16.01
CA ASN A 176 14.18 8.82 16.14
C ASN A 176 13.06 7.83 16.58
N VAL A 177 12.16 8.28 17.47
CA VAL A 177 11.02 7.46 17.92
C VAL A 177 10.01 7.31 16.80
N ILE A 178 9.72 8.40 16.10
CA ILE A 178 8.80 8.41 14.95
C ILE A 178 9.37 7.54 13.82
N LEU A 179 10.66 7.61 13.55
CA LEU A 179 11.33 6.75 12.59
C LEU A 179 11.16 5.26 12.93
N VAL A 180 11.39 4.89 14.20
CA VAL A 180 11.19 3.50 14.66
C VAL A 180 9.75 3.06 14.48
N ILE A 181 8.76 3.89 14.87
CA ILE A 181 7.34 3.58 14.70
C ILE A 181 7.02 3.42 13.20
N THR A 182 7.52 4.31 12.35
CA THR A 182 7.32 4.24 10.90
C THR A 182 7.88 2.94 10.32
N VAL A 183 9.10 2.56 10.70
CA VAL A 183 9.71 1.29 10.25
C VAL A 183 8.89 0.09 10.73
N LEU A 184 8.42 0.09 11.98
CA LEU A 184 7.55 -0.97 12.50
C LEU A 184 6.22 -1.04 11.74
N CYS A 185 5.60 0.11 11.43
CA CYS A 185 4.43 0.18 10.57
C CYS A 185 4.70 -0.44 9.19
N MET A 186 5.79 -0.04 8.53
CA MET A 186 6.15 -0.56 7.20
C MET A 186 6.34 -2.08 7.23
N ILE A 187 7.03 -2.61 8.24
CA ILE A 187 7.22 -4.05 8.41
C ILE A 187 5.88 -4.76 8.60
N ALA A 188 5.01 -4.23 9.45
CA ALA A 188 3.71 -4.83 9.74
C ALA A 188 2.79 -4.82 8.51
N PHE A 189 2.71 -3.71 7.77
CA PHE A 189 1.94 -3.63 6.52
C PHE A 189 2.45 -4.60 5.46
N TYR A 190 3.78 -4.63 5.28
CA TYR A 190 4.40 -5.51 4.32
C TYR A 190 4.15 -6.99 4.66
N ALA A 191 4.36 -7.39 5.90
CA ALA A 191 4.14 -8.75 6.36
C ALA A 191 2.68 -9.18 6.17
N THR A 192 1.71 -8.31 6.50
CA THR A 192 0.28 -8.60 6.36
C THR A 192 -0.13 -8.79 4.90
N SER A 193 0.40 -7.96 4.01
CA SER A 193 0.12 -8.04 2.57
C SER A 193 0.69 -9.31 1.95
N PHE A 194 1.95 -9.62 2.24
CA PHE A 194 2.61 -10.83 1.72
C PHE A 194 1.95 -12.12 2.18
N ASP A 195 1.58 -12.18 3.46
CA ASP A 195 0.92 -13.34 4.03
C ASP A 195 -0.43 -13.60 3.35
N SER A 196 -1.19 -12.54 3.10
CA SER A 196 -2.46 -12.62 2.38
C SER A 196 -2.30 -13.10 0.93
N ILE A 197 -1.27 -12.64 0.23
CA ILE A 197 -0.97 -13.06 -1.15
C ILE A 197 -0.51 -14.52 -1.17
N ALA A 198 0.40 -14.90 -0.28
CA ALA A 198 0.94 -16.25 -0.19
C ALA A 198 -0.16 -17.26 0.14
N TYR A 199 -1.04 -16.93 1.09
CA TYR A 199 -2.20 -17.75 1.41
C TYR A 199 -3.13 -17.92 0.21
N THR A 200 -3.43 -16.84 -0.50
CA THR A 200 -4.28 -16.89 -1.70
C THR A 200 -3.66 -17.75 -2.79
N ALA A 201 -2.36 -17.60 -3.07
CA ALA A 201 -1.63 -18.38 -4.04
C ALA A 201 -1.58 -19.88 -3.64
N ALA A 202 -1.40 -20.16 -2.35
CA ALA A 202 -1.45 -21.51 -1.82
C ALA A 202 -2.83 -22.16 -2.03
N CYS A 203 -3.91 -21.41 -1.82
CA CYS A 203 -5.26 -21.91 -2.08
C CYS A 203 -5.49 -22.23 -3.57
N TYR A 204 -4.96 -21.43 -4.49
CA TYR A 204 -5.05 -21.69 -5.93
C TYR A 204 -4.25 -22.93 -6.37
N SER A 205 -3.33 -23.43 -5.56
CA SER A 205 -2.56 -24.64 -5.85
C SER A 205 -3.40 -25.93 -5.72
N TYR A 206 -4.61 -25.85 -5.19
CA TYR A 206 -5.51 -26.98 -5.02
C TYR A 206 -6.63 -26.98 -6.07
N LYS A 207 -6.97 -28.15 -6.62
CA LYS A 207 -8.10 -28.31 -7.54
C LYS A 207 -9.45 -28.10 -6.84
N LYS A 208 -9.55 -28.52 -5.59
CA LYS A 208 -10.73 -28.31 -4.71
C LYS A 208 -10.20 -28.14 -3.29
N LEU A 209 -10.62 -27.08 -2.63
CA LEU A 209 -10.43 -26.85 -1.21
C LEU A 209 -11.82 -26.77 -0.59
N GLY A 210 -12.08 -27.54 0.46
CA GLY A 210 -13.35 -27.50 1.18
C GLY A 210 -13.55 -26.16 1.86
N GLU A 211 -14.82 -25.79 2.14
CA GLU A 211 -15.15 -24.46 2.70
C GLU A 211 -14.44 -24.13 4.04
N ASN A 212 -14.05 -25.16 4.80
CA ASN A 212 -13.36 -25.03 6.09
C ASN A 212 -11.93 -25.59 6.05
N GLU A 213 -11.42 -25.94 4.88
CA GLU A 213 -10.06 -26.45 4.71
C GLU A 213 -9.11 -25.30 4.45
N HIS A 214 -7.91 -25.40 5.02
CA HIS A 214 -6.81 -24.47 4.79
C HIS A 214 -5.72 -25.16 3.98
N PRO A 215 -4.97 -24.42 3.14
CA PRO A 215 -3.84 -24.98 2.43
C PRO A 215 -2.80 -25.53 3.40
N HIS A 216 -2.07 -26.54 2.95
CA HIS A 216 -1.00 -27.09 3.75
C HIS A 216 0.12 -26.07 3.97
N LYS A 217 0.61 -25.93 5.19
CA LYS A 217 1.60 -24.92 5.58
C LYS A 217 2.88 -24.94 4.74
N LEU A 218 3.30 -26.08 4.24
CA LEU A 218 4.46 -26.18 3.35
C LEU A 218 4.23 -25.53 1.98
N ILE A 219 3.00 -25.62 1.45
CA ILE A 219 2.65 -24.96 0.17
C ILE A 219 2.58 -23.46 0.36
N GLU A 220 2.02 -23.00 1.48
CA GLU A 220 2.00 -21.59 1.85
C GLU A 220 3.44 -21.05 2.01
N LEU A 221 4.30 -21.79 2.72
CA LEU A 221 5.72 -21.45 2.85
C LEU A 221 6.45 -21.41 1.50
N LEU A 222 6.16 -22.37 0.61
CA LEU A 222 6.72 -22.37 -0.75
C LEU A 222 6.37 -21.07 -1.49
N TRP A 223 5.09 -20.67 -1.46
CA TRP A 223 4.66 -19.44 -2.09
C TRP A 223 5.27 -18.19 -1.44
N CYS A 224 5.40 -18.18 -0.10
CA CYS A 224 6.14 -17.13 0.59
C CYS A 224 7.58 -16.99 0.07
N LEU A 225 8.29 -18.11 -0.08
CA LEU A 225 9.67 -18.09 -0.58
C LEU A 225 9.73 -17.62 -2.04
N LEU A 226 8.82 -18.09 -2.90
CA LEU A 226 8.78 -17.67 -4.31
C LEU A 226 8.48 -16.17 -4.44
N LEU A 227 7.55 -15.65 -3.65
CA LEU A 227 7.20 -14.22 -3.65
C LEU A 227 8.35 -13.33 -3.14
N ILE A 228 9.23 -13.84 -2.28
CA ILE A 228 10.40 -13.10 -1.79
C ILE A 228 11.55 -13.11 -2.80
N VAL A 229 11.71 -14.19 -3.55
CA VAL A 229 12.80 -14.33 -4.53
C VAL A 229 12.74 -13.26 -5.60
N LEU A 230 11.55 -12.94 -6.12
CA LEU A 230 11.38 -11.95 -7.18
C LEU A 230 11.83 -10.53 -6.77
N PRO A 231 11.35 -9.94 -5.66
CA PRO A 231 11.85 -8.64 -5.20
C PRO A 231 13.35 -8.63 -4.90
N ILE A 232 13.87 -9.73 -4.32
CA ILE A 232 15.30 -9.84 -4.04
C ILE A 232 16.10 -9.83 -5.35
N ALA A 233 15.69 -10.61 -6.35
CA ALA A 233 16.34 -10.64 -7.66
C ALA A 233 16.34 -9.25 -8.33
N LEU A 234 15.23 -8.52 -8.24
CA LEU A 234 15.12 -7.17 -8.77
C LEU A 234 16.04 -6.16 -8.05
N VAL A 235 16.19 -6.27 -6.73
CA VAL A 235 17.13 -5.44 -5.96
C VAL A 235 18.57 -5.72 -6.36
N PHE A 236 18.94 -6.98 -6.56
CA PHE A 236 20.30 -7.35 -7.00
C PHE A 236 20.60 -6.98 -8.46
N SER A 237 19.56 -6.85 -9.30
CA SER A 237 19.73 -6.43 -10.69
C SER A 237 19.84 -4.92 -10.87
N GLU A 238 19.95 -4.16 -9.77
CA GLU A 238 19.96 -2.68 -9.76
C GLU A 238 18.76 -2.06 -10.51
N SER A 239 17.69 -2.84 -10.64
CA SER A 239 16.47 -2.40 -11.32
C SER A 239 15.81 -1.27 -10.54
N SER A 240 15.52 -0.18 -11.22
CA SER A 240 14.81 0.94 -10.61
C SER A 240 13.36 0.58 -10.30
N MET A 241 12.73 1.33 -9.38
CA MET A 241 11.30 1.20 -9.09
C MET A 241 10.45 1.32 -10.37
N ASN A 242 10.86 2.14 -11.33
CA ASN A 242 10.21 2.33 -12.62
C ASN A 242 10.12 1.03 -13.45
N ASN A 243 11.12 0.16 -13.36
CA ASN A 243 11.08 -1.14 -14.06
C ASN A 243 10.01 -2.07 -13.47
N ILE A 244 9.84 -2.06 -12.14
CA ILE A 244 8.81 -2.85 -11.46
C ILE A 244 7.41 -2.34 -11.82
N GLN A 245 7.24 -1.02 -11.85
CA GLN A 245 5.99 -0.38 -12.29
C GLN A 245 5.66 -0.73 -13.74
N SER A 246 6.64 -0.69 -14.62
CA SER A 246 6.48 -1.04 -16.05
C SER A 246 6.04 -2.50 -16.24
N ILE A 247 6.60 -3.45 -15.49
CA ILE A 247 6.17 -4.86 -15.53
C ILE A 247 4.70 -4.99 -15.13
N SER A 248 4.26 -4.26 -14.09
CA SER A 248 2.86 -4.27 -13.65
C SER A 248 1.93 -3.73 -14.74
N ILE A 249 2.30 -2.63 -15.41
CA ILE A 249 1.52 -2.03 -16.50
C ILE A 249 1.41 -2.99 -17.68
N ILE A 250 2.51 -3.62 -18.10
CA ILE A 250 2.53 -4.57 -19.21
C ILE A 250 1.65 -5.80 -18.91
N SER A 251 1.72 -6.31 -17.68
CA SER A 251 0.96 -7.49 -17.25
C SER A 251 -0.54 -7.20 -17.12
N ALA A 252 -0.92 -5.97 -16.84
CA ALA A 252 -2.33 -5.58 -16.65
C ALA A 252 -3.16 -5.74 -17.93
N PHE A 253 -2.58 -5.50 -19.09
CA PHE A 253 -3.29 -5.58 -20.36
C PHE A 253 -3.82 -7.00 -20.68
N PRO A 254 -3.00 -8.07 -20.72
CA PRO A 254 -3.50 -9.41 -20.96
C PRO A 254 -4.44 -9.90 -19.84
N ILE A 255 -4.18 -9.56 -18.59
CA ILE A 255 -5.04 -9.91 -17.46
C ILE A 255 -6.42 -9.26 -17.62
N GLY A 256 -6.46 -7.98 -17.98
CA GLY A 256 -7.71 -7.27 -18.23
C GLY A 256 -8.52 -7.91 -19.36
N MET A 257 -7.88 -8.26 -20.46
CA MET A 257 -8.55 -8.94 -21.59
C MET A 257 -9.14 -10.29 -21.19
N ILE A 258 -8.38 -11.10 -20.46
CA ILE A 258 -8.84 -12.41 -19.97
C ILE A 258 -10.03 -12.23 -19.01
N THR A 259 -9.95 -11.28 -18.09
CA THR A 259 -11.00 -11.02 -17.10
C THR A 259 -12.29 -10.58 -17.79
N VAL A 260 -12.22 -9.66 -18.75
CA VAL A 260 -13.39 -9.18 -19.53
C VAL A 260 -13.97 -10.32 -20.35
N SER A 261 -13.15 -11.07 -21.08
CA SER A 261 -13.61 -12.22 -21.88
C SER A 261 -14.31 -13.27 -21.02
N TYR A 262 -13.78 -13.58 -19.84
CA TYR A 262 -14.36 -14.56 -18.93
C TYR A 262 -15.71 -14.11 -18.34
N THR A 263 -15.87 -12.83 -18.05
CA THR A 263 -17.14 -12.27 -17.57
C THR A 263 -18.21 -12.29 -18.65
N HIS A 264 -17.86 -12.02 -19.92
CA HIS A 264 -18.80 -12.07 -21.05
C HIS A 264 -19.17 -13.50 -21.48
N LEU A 265 -18.31 -14.49 -21.27
CA LEU A 265 -18.61 -15.90 -21.60
C LEU A 265 -19.56 -16.55 -20.59
N ARG A 266 -19.76 -15.97 -19.40
CA ARG A 266 -20.64 -16.48 -18.34
C ARG A 266 -21.95 -15.69 -18.19
N ALA A 267 -22.12 -14.57 -18.87
CA ALA A 267 -23.35 -13.82 -18.95
C ALA A 267 -24.22 -14.32 -20.12
#